data_e207b6e3e1f9a01ae635a670fb1aec22
#
_entry.id   e207b6e3e1f9a01ae635a670fb1aec22
#
_cell.length_a   1.000
_cell.length_b   1.000
_cell.length_c   1.000
_cell.angle_alpha   90.00
_cell.angle_beta   90.00
_cell.angle_gamma   90.00
#
_symmetry.space_group_name_H-M   'P 1'
#
loop_
_entity.id
_entity.type
_entity.pdbx_description
1 polymer ?
#
loop_
_entity_poly.entity_id
_entity_poly.type
_entity_poly.pdbx_seq_one_letter_code
_entity_poly.pdbx_strand_id
1 'polypeptide(L)'
;IKVYCGETKKDGSKNKAYEGLVTVKNEYKSIADVGEENADYVYVGSGQFNTYRNPNNGQDTVSYQSNFFTRAKVREPKREWKAEMFIQKKIPEMNNTGEETGRLKIRGIAPNYSGIDIIDFVIPEDLANDVDNLLEIGTTFVIYGDIVNSRVEKKIEMLIGKPRTEYEYKNELVMTGVERQVEEPNAYEADAIKLAIQEYENKANAPKPEAPVKKPSNR
;
A
#
# COMPACT_ATOMS: atom_id res chain seq x y z
N ILE A 1 6.61 -7.37 0.78
CA ILE A 1 7.45 -6.21 0.39
C ILE A 1 8.32 -6.63 -0.78
N LYS A 2 8.27 -5.89 -1.88
CA LYS A 2 9.18 -6.10 -3.03
C LYS A 2 10.31 -5.09 -2.92
N VAL A 3 11.54 -5.56 -3.09
CA VAL A 3 12.73 -4.71 -3.06
C VAL A 3 13.46 -4.85 -4.40
N TYR A 4 13.65 -3.73 -5.06
CA TYR A 4 14.47 -3.64 -6.27
C TYR A 4 15.69 -2.77 -5.93
N CYS A 5 16.83 -3.39 -5.78
CA CYS A 5 18.03 -2.70 -5.38
C CYS A 5 19.22 -3.22 -6.20
N GLY A 6 19.84 -2.34 -6.98
CA GLY A 6 21.07 -2.66 -7.70
C GLY A 6 22.29 -2.60 -6.78
N GLU A 7 23.30 -3.42 -7.05
CA GLU A 7 24.56 -3.43 -6.31
C GLU A 7 25.30 -2.09 -6.39
N THR A 8 25.21 -1.44 -7.54
CA THR A 8 25.79 -0.12 -7.78
C THR A 8 24.71 0.91 -8.10
N LYS A 9 24.94 2.15 -7.74
CA LYS A 9 24.12 3.29 -8.17
C LYS A 9 24.38 3.64 -9.63
N LYS A 10 23.57 4.54 -10.22
CA LYS A 10 23.74 5.02 -11.59
C LYS A 10 25.10 5.68 -11.87
N ASP A 11 25.74 6.23 -10.87
CA ASP A 11 27.07 6.86 -10.91
C ASP A 11 28.23 5.87 -10.73
N GLY A 12 27.93 4.56 -10.63
CA GLY A 12 28.91 3.49 -10.42
C GLY A 12 29.36 3.32 -8.96
N SER A 13 28.90 4.15 -8.03
CA SER A 13 29.22 4.02 -6.62
C SER A 13 28.49 2.84 -5.97
N LYS A 14 29.04 2.31 -4.88
CA LYS A 14 28.39 1.24 -4.09
C LYS A 14 27.05 1.69 -3.54
N ASN A 15 26.07 0.79 -3.60
CA ASN A 15 24.75 1.03 -3.07
C ASN A 15 24.60 0.44 -1.66
N LYS A 16 24.63 1.31 -0.65
CA LYS A 16 24.48 0.89 0.77
C LYS A 16 23.16 0.16 1.06
N ALA A 17 22.10 0.46 0.32
CA ALA A 17 20.83 -0.24 0.47
C ALA A 17 20.94 -1.71 0.01
N TYR A 18 21.73 -1.97 -1.04
CA TYR A 18 22.03 -3.34 -1.48
C TYR A 18 22.87 -4.11 -0.45
N GLU A 19 23.90 -3.48 0.14
CA GLU A 19 24.68 -4.08 1.22
C GLU A 19 23.80 -4.48 2.41
N GLY A 20 22.85 -3.61 2.81
CA GLY A 20 21.87 -3.93 3.85
C GLY A 20 20.98 -5.13 3.50
N LEU A 21 20.58 -5.24 2.25
CA LEU A 21 19.76 -6.36 1.76
C LEU A 21 20.53 -7.69 1.76
N VAL A 22 21.80 -7.64 1.36
CA VAL A 22 22.71 -8.81 1.42
C VAL A 22 22.92 -9.25 2.85
N THR A 23 23.09 -8.32 3.80
CA THR A 23 23.19 -8.62 5.23
C THR A 23 21.93 -9.33 5.74
N VAL A 24 20.72 -8.79 5.42
CA VAL A 24 19.48 -9.46 5.82
C VAL A 24 19.40 -10.87 5.24
N LYS A 25 19.75 -11.04 3.97
CA LYS A 25 19.68 -12.35 3.30
C LYS A 25 20.63 -13.39 3.91
N ASN A 26 21.85 -12.98 4.26
CA ASN A 26 22.92 -13.92 4.61
C ASN A 26 23.09 -14.12 6.12
N GLU A 27 22.70 -13.15 6.94
CA GLU A 27 23.03 -13.14 8.37
C GLU A 27 21.81 -13.25 9.28
N TYR A 28 20.61 -12.88 8.78
CA TYR A 28 19.41 -12.90 9.62
C TYR A 28 18.77 -14.29 9.60
N LYS A 29 18.35 -14.72 10.79
CA LYS A 29 17.66 -15.98 10.99
C LYS A 29 16.17 -15.81 10.74
N SER A 30 15.61 -16.59 9.84
CA SER A 30 14.18 -16.54 9.54
C SER A 30 13.35 -17.29 10.59
N ILE A 31 12.07 -16.93 10.71
CA ILE A 31 11.11 -17.65 11.56
C ILE A 31 11.03 -19.14 11.15
N ALA A 32 11.13 -19.42 9.84
CA ALA A 32 11.08 -20.78 9.32
C ALA A 32 12.25 -21.66 9.80
N ASP A 33 13.43 -21.05 10.00
CA ASP A 33 14.64 -21.79 10.37
C ASP A 33 14.78 -21.99 11.89
N VAL A 34 14.39 -20.98 12.69
CA VAL A 34 14.72 -20.95 14.13
C VAL A 34 13.52 -20.74 15.06
N GLY A 35 12.30 -20.62 14.51
CA GLY A 35 11.10 -20.29 15.28
C GLY A 35 11.02 -18.81 15.64
N GLU A 36 9.83 -18.38 16.07
CA GLU A 36 9.52 -16.96 16.31
C GLU A 36 10.40 -16.35 17.44
N GLU A 37 10.68 -17.11 18.48
CA GLU A 37 11.44 -16.62 19.63
C GLU A 37 12.92 -16.30 19.30
N ASN A 38 13.48 -16.99 18.31
CA ASN A 38 14.89 -16.90 17.95
C ASN A 38 15.13 -16.19 16.61
N ALA A 39 14.07 -15.80 15.93
CA ALA A 39 14.17 -15.11 14.65
C ALA A 39 14.68 -13.67 14.81
N ASP A 40 15.39 -13.19 13.79
CA ASP A 40 15.77 -11.80 13.71
C ASP A 40 14.65 -10.95 13.13
N TYR A 41 14.42 -9.79 13.73
CA TYR A 41 13.44 -8.83 13.25
C TYR A 41 14.12 -7.76 12.40
N VAL A 42 13.49 -7.42 11.29
CA VAL A 42 13.95 -6.39 10.37
C VAL A 42 13.13 -5.14 10.58
N TYR A 43 13.79 -4.02 10.83
CA TYR A 43 13.16 -2.70 10.76
C TYR A 43 13.20 -2.21 9.32
N VAL A 44 12.03 -1.88 8.79
CA VAL A 44 11.84 -1.32 7.45
C VAL A 44 11.47 0.14 7.64
N GLY A 45 12.42 1.05 7.45
CA GLY A 45 12.20 2.50 7.57
C GLY A 45 11.92 3.14 6.23
N SER A 46 11.30 4.33 6.25
CA SER A 46 11.13 5.19 5.07
C SER A 46 10.51 4.46 3.87
N GLY A 47 9.40 3.76 4.11
CA GLY A 47 8.62 3.12 3.05
C GLY A 47 7.91 4.16 2.17
N GLN A 48 7.61 3.78 0.93
CA GLN A 48 6.83 4.56 -0.02
C GLN A 48 5.65 3.72 -0.51
N PHE A 49 4.54 4.39 -0.74
CA PHE A 49 3.46 3.83 -1.53
C PHE A 49 3.85 3.86 -3.01
N ASN A 50 3.36 2.89 -3.75
CA ASN A 50 3.46 2.88 -5.20
C ASN A 50 2.17 2.31 -5.76
N THR A 51 1.38 3.18 -6.36
CA THR A 51 0.10 2.83 -6.97
C THR A 51 0.28 2.54 -8.45
N TYR A 52 -0.32 1.46 -8.91
CA TYR A 52 -0.41 1.17 -10.33
C TYR A 52 -1.79 0.60 -10.67
N ARG A 53 -2.28 0.92 -11.85
CA ARG A 53 -3.54 0.35 -12.35
C ARG A 53 -3.28 -1.03 -12.95
N ASN A 54 -3.97 -2.03 -12.43
CA ASN A 54 -3.92 -3.38 -12.98
C ASN A 54 -4.63 -3.40 -14.35
N PRO A 55 -3.91 -3.69 -15.45
CA PRO A 55 -4.47 -3.62 -16.79
C PRO A 55 -5.52 -4.71 -17.09
N ASN A 56 -5.63 -5.72 -16.23
CA ASN A 56 -6.55 -6.83 -16.45
C ASN A 56 -7.95 -6.55 -15.88
N ASN A 57 -8.04 -5.78 -14.79
CA ASN A 57 -9.31 -5.50 -14.12
C ASN A 57 -9.58 -4.01 -13.93
N GLY A 58 -8.67 -3.13 -14.35
CA GLY A 58 -8.80 -1.69 -14.22
C GLY A 58 -8.74 -1.16 -12.78
N GLN A 59 -8.38 -2.01 -11.81
CA GLN A 59 -8.30 -1.63 -10.40
C GLN A 59 -6.93 -1.07 -10.05
N ASP A 60 -6.93 -0.04 -9.21
CA ASP A 60 -5.70 0.50 -8.64
C ASP A 60 -5.21 -0.46 -7.54
N THR A 61 -3.92 -0.76 -7.60
CA THR A 61 -3.25 -1.64 -6.66
C THR A 61 -2.13 -0.86 -5.98
N VAL A 62 -2.12 -0.88 -4.67
CA VAL A 62 -1.08 -0.25 -3.86
C VAL A 62 -0.04 -1.28 -3.46
N SER A 63 1.23 -0.99 -3.68
CA SER A 63 2.35 -1.75 -3.15
C SER A 63 3.19 -0.90 -2.22
N TYR A 64 3.83 -1.55 -1.24
CA TYR A 64 4.72 -0.90 -0.30
C TYR A 64 6.16 -1.20 -0.71
N GLN A 65 6.96 -0.16 -0.88
CA GLN A 65 8.37 -0.27 -1.29
C GLN A 65 9.25 0.37 -0.23
N SER A 66 10.38 -0.26 0.06
CA SER A 66 11.43 0.34 0.86
C SER A 66 12.78 -0.20 0.41
N ASN A 67 13.79 0.66 0.48
CA ASN A 67 15.19 0.31 0.24
C ASN A 67 16.02 0.39 1.53
N PHE A 68 15.37 0.59 2.67
CA PHE A 68 16.05 0.80 3.95
C PHE A 68 15.69 -0.31 4.93
N PHE A 69 16.67 -1.15 5.25
CA PHE A 69 16.53 -2.29 6.14
C PHE A 69 17.62 -2.26 7.17
N THR A 70 17.24 -2.39 8.44
CA THR A 70 18.18 -2.52 9.55
C THR A 70 17.68 -3.59 10.52
N ARG A 71 18.57 -4.12 11.36
CA ARG A 71 18.16 -5.03 12.42
C ARG A 71 17.31 -4.26 13.43
N ALA A 72 16.13 -4.76 13.74
CA ALA A 72 15.28 -4.15 14.75
C ALA A 72 15.89 -4.30 16.14
N LYS A 73 15.89 -3.20 16.92
CA LYS A 73 16.36 -3.20 18.30
C LYS A 73 15.31 -3.72 19.28
N VAL A 74 14.05 -3.69 18.87
CA VAL A 74 12.90 -4.08 19.69
C VAL A 74 12.16 -5.18 18.95
N ARG A 75 11.73 -6.22 19.67
CA ARG A 75 11.00 -7.35 19.09
C ARG A 75 9.49 -7.11 18.95
N GLU A 76 9.02 -5.93 19.24
CA GLU A 76 7.62 -5.58 19.08
C GLU A 76 7.32 -5.20 17.62
N PRO A 77 6.59 -6.04 16.86
CA PRO A 77 6.32 -5.75 15.46
C PRO A 77 5.33 -4.58 15.36
N LYS A 78 5.76 -3.51 14.69
CA LYS A 78 4.91 -2.38 14.32
C LYS A 78 4.66 -2.40 12.83
N ARG A 79 3.43 -2.11 12.42
CA ARG A 79 2.99 -2.07 11.03
C ARG A 79 2.26 -0.76 10.78
N GLU A 80 2.99 0.34 10.92
CA GLU A 80 2.43 1.68 10.88
C GLU A 80 2.63 2.29 9.47
N TRP A 81 1.69 3.14 9.07
CA TRP A 81 1.81 3.99 7.90
C TRP A 81 1.48 5.43 8.28
N LYS A 82 2.05 6.37 7.55
CA LYS A 82 1.75 7.78 7.65
C LYS A 82 1.88 8.41 6.27
N ALA A 83 0.92 9.22 5.89
CA ALA A 83 0.95 9.94 4.62
C ALA A 83 0.28 11.30 4.73
N GLU A 84 0.81 12.26 3.98
CA GLU A 84 0.13 13.51 3.66
C GLU A 84 -0.65 13.29 2.37
N MET A 85 -1.95 13.55 2.38
CA MET A 85 -2.81 13.29 1.25
C MET A 85 -4.01 14.22 1.16
N PHE A 86 -4.44 14.47 -0.07
CA PHE A 86 -5.67 15.17 -0.39
C PHE A 86 -6.85 14.21 -0.34
N ILE A 87 -7.92 14.57 0.35
CA ILE A 87 -9.11 13.73 0.46
C ILE A 87 -9.98 13.89 -0.78
N GLN A 88 -9.98 12.87 -1.62
CA GLN A 88 -10.76 12.88 -2.86
C GLN A 88 -12.20 12.40 -2.66
N LYS A 89 -12.39 11.33 -1.88
CA LYS A 89 -13.69 10.66 -1.79
C LYS A 89 -13.87 9.95 -0.45
N LYS A 90 -15.11 9.97 0.03
CA LYS A 90 -15.57 9.19 1.19
C LYS A 90 -16.73 8.30 0.76
N ILE A 91 -16.72 7.04 1.14
CA ILE A 91 -17.74 6.05 0.77
C ILE A 91 -18.03 5.16 1.97
N PRO A 92 -19.29 4.99 2.39
CA PRO A 92 -19.64 3.94 3.36
C PRO A 92 -19.18 2.56 2.87
N GLU A 93 -18.57 1.78 3.75
CA GLU A 93 -18.20 0.42 3.40
C GLU A 93 -19.43 -0.49 3.48
N MET A 94 -19.70 -1.21 2.38
CA MET A 94 -20.76 -2.20 2.31
C MET A 94 -20.22 -3.61 2.52
N ASN A 95 -20.98 -4.43 3.22
CA ASN A 95 -20.71 -5.86 3.30
C ASN A 95 -21.18 -6.59 2.01
N ASN A 96 -20.98 -7.89 1.96
CA ASN A 96 -21.36 -8.71 0.80
C ASN A 96 -22.89 -8.80 0.58
N THR A 97 -23.71 -8.43 1.57
CA THR A 97 -25.17 -8.37 1.49
C THR A 97 -25.70 -7.00 1.09
N GLY A 98 -24.81 -6.00 0.95
CA GLY A 98 -25.16 -4.62 0.58
C GLY A 98 -25.60 -3.75 1.76
N GLU A 99 -25.29 -4.16 2.99
CA GLU A 99 -25.55 -3.38 4.19
C GLU A 99 -24.30 -2.61 4.61
N GLU A 100 -24.47 -1.42 5.19
CA GLU A 100 -23.38 -0.63 5.72
C GLU A 100 -22.71 -1.33 6.91
N THR A 101 -21.38 -1.35 6.91
CA THR A 101 -20.60 -1.95 8.02
C THR A 101 -20.33 -0.98 9.17
N GLY A 102 -20.76 0.28 9.05
CA GLY A 102 -20.39 1.35 9.97
C GLY A 102 -18.99 1.93 9.71
N ARG A 103 -18.19 1.31 8.84
CA ARG A 103 -16.85 1.77 8.46
C ARG A 103 -16.92 2.69 7.24
N LEU A 104 -15.93 3.58 7.09
CA LEU A 104 -15.81 4.44 5.91
C LEU A 104 -14.57 4.05 5.11
N LYS A 105 -14.71 4.01 3.78
CA LYS A 105 -13.58 3.94 2.84
C LYS A 105 -13.26 5.32 2.33
N ILE A 106 -12.03 5.73 2.50
CA ILE A 106 -11.53 7.02 2.06
C ILE A 106 -10.55 6.79 0.92
N ARG A 107 -10.69 7.60 -0.11
CA ARG A 107 -9.67 7.72 -1.15
C ARG A 107 -8.86 8.98 -0.94
N GLY A 108 -7.58 8.80 -0.67
CA GLY A 108 -6.58 9.85 -0.59
C GLY A 108 -5.71 9.90 -1.84
N ILE A 109 -5.28 11.08 -2.22
CA ILE A 109 -4.32 11.32 -3.31
C ILE A 109 -3.06 11.91 -2.71
N ALA A 110 -1.94 11.24 -2.89
CA ALA A 110 -0.64 11.70 -2.45
C ALA A 110 0.25 11.99 -3.67
N PRO A 111 0.54 13.27 -3.97
CA PRO A 111 1.50 13.62 -5.01
C PRO A 111 2.88 13.06 -4.70
N ASN A 112 3.57 12.57 -5.72
CA ASN A 112 4.93 12.07 -5.64
C ASN A 112 5.76 12.60 -6.83
N TYR A 113 7.06 12.27 -6.86
CA TYR A 113 7.97 12.74 -7.90
C TYR A 113 7.57 12.32 -9.33
N SER A 114 6.86 11.21 -9.50
CA SER A 114 6.47 10.66 -10.81
C SER A 114 5.00 10.88 -11.18
N GLY A 115 4.23 11.52 -10.31
CA GLY A 115 2.80 11.77 -10.49
C GLY A 115 2.04 11.73 -9.17
N ILE A 116 1.13 10.78 -9.05
CA ILE A 116 0.32 10.61 -7.83
C ILE A 116 0.28 9.15 -7.40
N ASP A 117 0.11 8.94 -6.10
CA ASP A 117 -0.35 7.69 -5.52
C ASP A 117 -1.81 7.81 -5.10
N ILE A 118 -2.60 6.82 -5.48
CA ILE A 118 -3.99 6.68 -5.05
C ILE A 118 -4.00 5.71 -3.88
N ILE A 119 -4.36 6.19 -2.70
CA ILE A 119 -4.28 5.44 -1.45
C ILE A 119 -5.68 5.31 -0.89
N ASP A 120 -6.24 4.10 -0.97
CA ASP A 120 -7.50 3.79 -0.31
C ASP A 120 -7.21 3.26 1.10
N PHE A 121 -7.86 3.85 2.10
CA PHE A 121 -7.76 3.43 3.50
C PHE A 121 -9.14 3.39 4.15
N VAL A 122 -9.21 2.75 5.30
CA VAL A 122 -10.46 2.53 6.02
C VAL A 122 -10.43 3.24 7.36
N ILE A 123 -11.53 3.88 7.69
CA ILE A 123 -11.81 4.40 9.02
C ILE A 123 -12.66 3.35 9.75
N PRO A 124 -12.23 2.86 10.92
CA PRO A 124 -13.02 1.92 11.71
C PRO A 124 -14.30 2.56 12.24
N GLU A 125 -15.29 1.74 12.55
CA GLU A 125 -16.64 2.19 12.94
C GLU A 125 -16.65 3.13 14.14
N ASP A 126 -15.81 2.87 15.14
CA ASP A 126 -15.69 3.68 16.35
C ASP A 126 -15.16 5.11 16.12
N LEU A 127 -14.46 5.32 15.01
CA LEU A 127 -13.94 6.64 14.60
C LEU A 127 -14.73 7.28 13.45
N ALA A 128 -15.62 6.52 12.81
CA ALA A 128 -16.25 6.94 11.56
C ALA A 128 -17.03 8.26 11.69
N ASN A 129 -17.82 8.42 12.75
CA ASN A 129 -18.62 9.62 12.95
C ASN A 129 -17.78 10.87 13.24
N ASP A 130 -16.73 10.75 14.05
CA ASP A 130 -15.87 11.88 14.42
C ASP A 130 -15.03 12.33 13.21
N VAL A 131 -14.54 11.37 12.47
CA VAL A 131 -13.65 11.62 11.33
C VAL A 131 -14.42 12.04 10.10
N ASP A 132 -15.66 11.59 9.92
CA ASP A 132 -16.48 12.02 8.77
C ASP A 132 -16.74 13.54 8.80
N ASN A 133 -16.89 14.11 9.98
CA ASN A 133 -17.03 15.55 10.16
C ASN A 133 -15.69 16.30 10.04
N LEU A 134 -14.57 15.66 10.36
CA LEU A 134 -13.25 16.29 10.35
C LEU A 134 -12.61 16.28 8.95
N LEU A 135 -12.65 15.14 8.25
CA LEU A 135 -12.01 14.97 6.95
C LEU A 135 -12.92 15.51 5.84
N GLU A 136 -12.81 16.78 5.53
CA GLU A 136 -13.54 17.36 4.41
C GLU A 136 -12.95 16.92 3.05
N ILE A 137 -13.82 16.61 2.10
CA ILE A 137 -13.41 16.37 0.70
C ILE A 137 -12.83 17.65 0.12
N GLY A 138 -11.70 17.55 -0.55
CA GLY A 138 -11.03 18.72 -1.12
C GLY A 138 -9.97 19.36 -0.22
N THR A 139 -9.69 18.77 0.92
CA THR A 139 -8.67 19.25 1.87
C THR A 139 -7.51 18.28 2.01
N THR A 140 -6.38 18.78 2.51
CA THR A 140 -5.15 18.00 2.72
C THR A 140 -4.92 17.73 4.19
N PHE A 141 -4.64 16.46 4.53
CA PHE A 141 -4.37 16.03 5.90
C PHE A 141 -3.12 15.16 5.97
N VAL A 142 -2.49 15.19 7.13
CA VAL A 142 -1.49 14.19 7.53
C VAL A 142 -2.20 13.14 8.38
N ILE A 143 -2.29 11.92 7.84
CA ILE A 143 -3.04 10.81 8.41
C ILE A 143 -2.07 9.66 8.69
N TYR A 144 -2.33 8.91 9.75
CA TYR A 144 -1.56 7.75 10.12
C TYR A 144 -2.47 6.60 10.56
N GLY A 145 -1.90 5.39 10.55
CA GLY A 145 -2.64 4.20 10.93
C GLY A 145 -1.82 2.93 10.81
N ASP A 146 -2.51 1.80 10.85
CA ASP A 146 -1.92 0.47 10.82
C ASP A 146 -2.09 -0.20 9.46
N ILE A 147 -1.07 -0.96 9.06
CA ILE A 147 -1.14 -1.88 7.92
C ILE A 147 -1.67 -3.21 8.45
N VAL A 148 -2.92 -3.52 8.15
CA VAL A 148 -3.59 -4.73 8.61
C VAL A 148 -3.57 -5.78 7.49
N ASN A 149 -2.94 -6.92 7.78
CA ASN A 149 -2.99 -8.11 6.93
C ASN A 149 -3.68 -9.21 7.73
N SER A 150 -4.88 -9.58 7.35
CA SER A 150 -5.64 -10.64 7.99
C SER A 150 -5.91 -11.80 7.04
N ARG A 151 -5.93 -13.00 7.58
CA ARG A 151 -6.36 -14.22 6.90
C ARG A 151 -7.64 -14.69 7.57
N VAL A 152 -8.74 -14.63 6.86
CA VAL A 152 -10.03 -15.11 7.32
C VAL A 152 -10.27 -16.52 6.76
N GLU A 153 -10.52 -17.46 7.64
CA GLU A 153 -10.88 -18.83 7.25
C GLU A 153 -12.38 -18.89 6.98
N LYS A 154 -12.74 -19.29 5.76
CA LYS A 154 -14.12 -19.59 5.36
C LYS A 154 -14.30 -21.08 5.25
N LYS A 155 -15.19 -21.66 6.07
CA LYS A 155 -15.63 -23.03 5.90
C LYS A 155 -16.81 -23.04 4.94
N ILE A 156 -16.64 -23.70 3.81
CA ILE A 156 -17.70 -23.89 2.81
C ILE A 156 -18.27 -25.28 3.03
N GLU A 157 -19.55 -25.34 3.41
CA GLU A 157 -20.27 -26.59 3.49
C GLU A 157 -20.55 -27.12 2.07
N MET A 158 -20.21 -28.38 1.85
CA MET A 158 -20.43 -29.04 0.57
C MET A 158 -21.73 -29.86 0.65
N LEU A 159 -22.52 -29.87 -0.40
CA LEU A 159 -23.73 -30.73 -0.49
C LEU A 159 -23.40 -32.20 -0.33
N ILE A 160 -22.21 -32.61 -0.76
CA ILE A 160 -21.71 -33.99 -0.62
C ILE A 160 -20.20 -33.91 -0.35
N GLY A 161 -19.72 -34.57 0.71
CA GLY A 161 -18.30 -34.66 1.04
C GLY A 161 -17.92 -33.89 2.28
N LYS A 162 -16.60 -33.74 2.50
CA LYS A 162 -16.08 -32.97 3.63
C LYS A 162 -16.13 -31.47 3.34
N PRO A 163 -16.38 -30.62 4.36
CA PRO A 163 -16.30 -29.16 4.23
C PRO A 163 -14.94 -28.75 3.65
N ARG A 164 -14.94 -27.78 2.75
CA ARG A 164 -13.73 -27.18 2.20
C ARG A 164 -13.39 -25.93 2.99
N THR A 165 -12.12 -25.77 3.34
CA THR A 165 -11.62 -24.54 3.92
C THR A 165 -11.04 -23.67 2.81
N GLU A 166 -11.55 -22.44 2.70
CA GLU A 166 -10.98 -21.39 1.86
C GLU A 166 -10.42 -20.27 2.74
N TYR A 167 -9.38 -19.63 2.25
CA TYR A 167 -8.75 -18.50 2.96
C TYR A 167 -8.94 -17.24 2.15
N GLU A 168 -9.53 -16.23 2.78
CA GLU A 168 -9.59 -14.88 2.24
C GLU A 168 -8.51 -14.03 2.91
N TYR A 169 -7.69 -13.36 2.09
CA TYR A 169 -6.65 -12.46 2.58
C TYR A 169 -7.14 -11.03 2.43
N LYS A 170 -7.24 -10.32 3.54
CA LYS A 170 -7.65 -8.92 3.57
C LYS A 170 -6.43 -8.07 3.92
N ASN A 171 -6.06 -7.17 3.01
CA ASN A 171 -4.95 -6.23 3.20
C ASN A 171 -5.54 -4.83 3.21
N GLU A 172 -5.48 -4.16 4.35
CA GLU A 172 -6.07 -2.83 4.55
C GLU A 172 -5.07 -1.87 5.19
N LEU A 173 -5.18 -0.60 4.83
CA LEU A 173 -4.67 0.50 5.60
C LEU A 173 -5.80 0.96 6.52
N VAL A 174 -5.63 0.78 7.81
CA VAL A 174 -6.64 1.16 8.81
C VAL A 174 -6.16 2.43 9.50
N MET A 175 -6.94 3.50 9.42
CA MET A 175 -6.64 4.75 10.07
C MET A 175 -6.77 4.61 11.58
N THR A 176 -5.78 5.13 12.32
CA THR A 176 -5.81 5.22 13.78
C THR A 176 -5.81 6.67 14.26
N GLY A 177 -5.53 7.63 13.38
CA GLY A 177 -5.62 9.03 13.73
C GLY A 177 -5.26 10.00 12.61
N VAL A 178 -5.55 11.26 12.87
CA VAL A 178 -5.20 12.42 12.06
C VAL A 178 -4.23 13.27 12.86
N GLU A 179 -3.06 13.59 12.29
CA GLU A 179 -2.09 14.43 12.98
C GLU A 179 -2.45 15.90 12.87
N ARG A 180 -2.77 16.34 11.63
CA ARG A 180 -3.14 17.72 11.35
C ARG A 180 -3.79 17.88 9.99
N GLN A 181 -4.55 18.94 9.83
CA GLN A 181 -4.87 19.51 8.52
C GLN A 181 -3.66 20.31 8.02
N VAL A 182 -3.42 20.25 6.73
CA VAL A 182 -2.39 21.05 6.06
C VAL A 182 -3.05 22.28 5.47
N GLU A 183 -2.59 23.45 5.91
CA GLU A 183 -3.13 24.74 5.47
C GLU A 183 -2.28 25.34 4.35
N GLU A 184 -2.85 26.33 3.64
CA GLU A 184 -2.12 27.13 2.66
C GLU A 184 -0.85 27.79 3.29
N PRO A 185 0.27 27.91 2.55
CA PRO A 185 0.44 27.58 1.13
C PRO A 185 0.88 26.11 0.87
N ASN A 186 0.87 25.24 1.87
CA ASN A 186 1.41 23.88 1.78
C ASN A 186 0.33 22.84 1.42
N ALA A 187 -0.95 23.21 1.48
CA ALA A 187 -2.04 22.32 1.07
C ALA A 187 -2.00 22.04 -0.45
N TYR A 188 -2.44 20.85 -0.84
CA TYR A 188 -2.53 20.52 -2.27
C TYR A 188 -3.71 21.24 -2.92
N GLU A 189 -3.46 21.94 -4.02
CA GLU A 189 -4.51 22.62 -4.77
C GLU A 189 -5.43 21.63 -5.48
N ALA A 190 -6.75 21.81 -5.32
CA ALA A 190 -7.75 20.89 -5.86
C ALA A 190 -7.70 20.77 -7.39
N ASP A 191 -7.44 21.85 -8.11
CA ASP A 191 -7.34 21.82 -9.57
C ASP A 191 -6.07 21.11 -10.05
N ALA A 192 -4.96 21.27 -9.34
CA ALA A 192 -3.71 20.56 -9.62
C ALA A 192 -3.89 19.04 -9.40
N ILE A 193 -4.56 18.64 -8.31
CA ILE A 193 -4.88 17.24 -8.03
C ILE A 193 -5.80 16.66 -9.10
N LYS A 194 -6.83 17.40 -9.51
CA LYS A 194 -7.75 16.96 -10.57
C LYS A 194 -7.03 16.72 -11.90
N LEU A 195 -6.12 17.60 -12.27
CA LEU A 195 -5.30 17.43 -13.47
C LEU A 195 -4.39 16.19 -13.36
N ALA A 196 -3.74 16.02 -12.21
CA ALA A 196 -2.87 14.87 -11.98
C ALA A 196 -3.62 13.52 -12.02
N ILE A 197 -4.86 13.48 -11.53
CA ILE A 197 -5.73 12.30 -11.66
C ILE A 197 -6.05 12.02 -13.14
N GLN A 198 -6.40 13.04 -13.93
CA GLN A 198 -6.65 12.88 -15.37
C GLN A 198 -5.42 12.35 -16.11
N GLU A 199 -4.24 12.86 -15.78
CA GLU A 199 -2.99 12.37 -16.37
C GLU A 199 -2.71 10.91 -15.99
N TYR A 200 -2.95 10.53 -14.73
CA TYR A 200 -2.82 9.15 -14.27
C TYR A 200 -3.77 8.21 -15.03
N GLU A 201 -5.03 8.59 -15.17
CA GLU A 201 -6.02 7.82 -15.91
C GLU A 201 -5.68 7.69 -17.39
N ASN A 202 -5.23 8.76 -18.03
CA ASN A 202 -4.79 8.75 -19.43
C ASN A 202 -3.59 7.82 -19.64
N LYS A 203 -2.60 7.85 -18.75
CA LYS A 203 -1.44 6.92 -18.79
C LYS A 203 -1.87 5.47 -18.59
N ALA A 204 -2.80 5.22 -17.68
CA ALA A 204 -3.29 3.87 -17.39
C ALA A 204 -4.11 3.27 -18.54
N ASN A 205 -4.80 4.10 -19.31
CA ASN A 205 -5.63 3.70 -20.46
C ASN A 205 -4.89 3.76 -21.79
N ALA A 206 -3.63 4.21 -21.82
CA ALA A 206 -2.84 4.25 -23.04
C ALA A 206 -2.61 2.83 -23.60
N PRO A 207 -2.76 2.62 -24.92
CA PRO A 207 -2.50 1.31 -25.53
C PRO A 207 -1.05 0.91 -25.24
N LYS A 208 -0.87 -0.33 -24.77
CA LYS A 208 0.49 -0.86 -24.54
C LYS A 208 1.26 -0.84 -25.87
N PRO A 209 2.54 -0.41 -25.86
CA PRO A 209 3.40 -0.61 -27.01
C PRO A 209 3.38 -2.09 -27.39
N GLU A 210 3.11 -2.40 -28.65
CA GLU A 210 3.18 -3.77 -29.12
C GLU A 210 4.57 -4.34 -28.80
N ALA A 211 4.58 -5.51 -28.15
CA ALA A 211 5.83 -6.19 -27.87
C ALA A 211 6.57 -6.41 -29.19
N PRO A 212 7.87 -6.12 -29.28
CA PRO A 212 8.63 -6.30 -30.51
C PRO A 212 8.45 -7.74 -31.00
N VAL A 213 7.90 -7.89 -32.20
CA VAL A 213 7.71 -9.18 -32.85
C VAL A 213 9.08 -9.86 -32.93
N LYS A 214 9.26 -10.93 -32.18
CA LYS A 214 10.48 -11.75 -32.28
C LYS A 214 10.55 -12.28 -33.70
N LYS A 215 11.52 -11.80 -34.47
CA LYS A 215 11.82 -12.38 -35.79
C LYS A 215 12.11 -13.88 -35.57
N PRO A 216 11.54 -14.78 -36.39
CA PRO A 216 11.87 -16.18 -36.29
C PRO A 216 13.38 -16.35 -36.54
N SER A 217 14.07 -17.02 -35.64
CA SER A 217 15.47 -17.38 -35.84
C SER A 217 15.49 -18.46 -36.90
N ASN A 218 15.98 -18.10 -38.09
CA ASN A 218 16.35 -19.11 -39.09
C ASN A 218 17.45 -19.99 -38.49
N ARG A 219 17.09 -21.22 -38.22
CA ARG A 219 18.05 -22.34 -38.12
C ARG A 219 18.15 -23.05 -39.46
#